data_3c8ea8056f2a736e0494228de004f702
#
_entry.id   3c8ea8056f2a736e0494228de004f702
#
_cell.length_a   1.000
_cell.length_b   1.000
_cell.length_c   1.000
_cell.angle_alpha   90.00
_cell.angle_beta   90.00
_cell.angle_gamma   90.00
#
_symmetry.space_group_name_H-M   'P 1'
#
loop_
_entity.id
_entity.type
_entity.pdbx_description
1 polymer ?
#
loop_
_entity_poly.entity_id
_entity_poly.type
_entity_poly.pdbx_seq_one_letter_code
_entity_poly.pdbx_strand_id
1 'polypeptide(L)'
;MGVVELPRLPDLGPLYARSLKALLPLRGGNRGDTLPDRTVEVADVEVTADAVADYGRVCGFGLADDVPLTFPHMLAFPLSVHLMVADDFPFALPGLVHVAQRIEQTDPVRVGDHLDVRVHTADLRSHKRGRQFDVVAEVDRDGQTVWTGTSTYLRRGESAGAAEGESDGGAAAPEPGEPDGPPTSTWRLPKDLGKRYAAVSGDVNPIHLSPLTSRLGGFSKPIAHGMWTAARSVAALTDRITGPAKLDVAFKQPVPLPSTVALRSQRTAHGWTFTLHDRSGRRLHLSGRLDAPTGHAKDDR
;
A
#
# COMPACT_ATOMS: atom_id res chain seq x y z
N MET A 1 25.52 -2.50 -3.11
CA MET A 1 24.31 -1.88 -2.55
C MET A 1 24.72 -0.98 -1.39
N GLY A 2 24.57 0.33 -1.51
CA GLY A 2 24.93 1.27 -0.43
C GLY A 2 23.80 1.34 0.59
N VAL A 3 24.14 1.56 1.88
CA VAL A 3 23.15 1.77 2.94
C VAL A 3 23.16 3.24 3.34
N VAL A 4 21.97 3.83 3.46
CA VAL A 4 21.75 5.20 3.91
C VAL A 4 20.94 5.14 5.22
N GLU A 5 21.64 5.30 6.32
CA GLU A 5 21.01 5.37 7.64
C GLU A 5 20.41 6.75 7.89
N LEU A 6 19.18 6.79 8.35
CA LEU A 6 18.50 8.02 8.77
C LEU A 6 18.29 7.98 10.29
N PRO A 7 18.44 9.13 10.97
CA PRO A 7 18.32 9.18 12.44
C PRO A 7 16.88 9.00 12.94
N ARG A 8 15.90 9.12 12.06
CA ARG A 8 14.46 8.94 12.34
C ARG A 8 13.65 8.84 11.06
N LEU A 9 12.41 8.41 11.16
CA LEU A 9 11.47 8.41 10.03
C LEU A 9 11.34 9.83 9.44
N PRO A 10 11.47 9.99 8.11
CA PRO A 10 11.39 11.30 7.47
C PRO A 10 10.00 11.92 7.55
N ASP A 11 9.95 13.24 7.72
CA ASP A 11 8.70 14.00 7.58
C ASP A 11 8.25 14.04 6.12
N LEU A 12 7.05 13.55 5.85
CA LEU A 12 6.52 13.45 4.49
C LEU A 12 6.16 14.80 3.87
N GLY A 13 5.77 15.79 4.65
CA GLY A 13 5.43 17.14 4.15
C GLY A 13 6.53 17.78 3.30
N PRO A 14 7.77 17.93 3.79
CA PRO A 14 8.89 18.42 3.01
C PRO A 14 9.22 17.57 1.78
N LEU A 15 9.09 16.23 1.86
CA LEU A 15 9.34 15.32 0.75
C LEU A 15 8.32 15.53 -0.38
N TYR A 16 7.03 15.65 -0.05
CA TYR A 16 6.00 15.98 -1.04
C TYR A 16 6.21 17.38 -1.63
N ALA A 17 6.59 18.38 -0.84
CA ALA A 17 6.93 19.70 -1.36
C ALA A 17 8.09 19.66 -2.36
N ARG A 18 9.12 18.84 -2.10
CA ARG A 18 10.24 18.59 -3.03
C ARG A 18 9.74 17.92 -4.31
N SER A 19 8.87 16.93 -4.21
CA SER A 19 8.32 16.22 -5.37
C SER A 19 7.53 17.12 -6.31
N LEU A 20 6.76 18.07 -5.77
CA LEU A 20 6.00 19.04 -6.57
C LEU A 20 6.92 20.05 -7.29
N LYS A 21 8.00 20.50 -6.62
CA LYS A 21 9.01 21.36 -7.27
C LYS A 21 9.69 20.67 -8.46
N ALA A 22 9.83 19.35 -8.42
CA ALA A 22 10.41 18.56 -9.51
C ALA A 22 9.54 18.50 -10.78
N LEU A 23 8.28 18.94 -10.71
CA LEU A 23 7.40 19.09 -11.89
C LEU A 23 7.59 20.41 -12.64
N LEU A 24 8.33 21.38 -12.08
CA LEU A 24 8.57 22.65 -12.74
C LEU A 24 9.55 22.45 -13.90
N PRO A 25 9.28 22.99 -15.09
CA PRO A 25 10.07 22.75 -16.32
C PRO A 25 11.51 23.28 -16.25
N LEU A 26 11.86 24.06 -15.24
CA LEU A 26 13.19 24.63 -15.03
C LEU A 26 14.25 23.63 -14.51
N ARG A 27 13.88 22.42 -14.17
CA ARG A 27 14.76 21.32 -13.74
C ARG A 27 14.56 20.08 -14.62
N GLY A 28 14.81 20.19 -15.90
CA GLY A 28 14.99 19.06 -16.81
C GLY A 28 16.35 18.39 -16.60
N GLY A 29 16.64 17.92 -15.40
CA GLY A 29 17.72 16.98 -15.15
C GLY A 29 17.36 15.67 -15.84
N ASN A 30 18.29 15.13 -16.64
CA ASN A 30 18.15 13.80 -17.22
C ASN A 30 18.08 12.80 -16.04
N ARG A 31 16.86 12.36 -15.70
CA ARG A 31 16.67 11.31 -14.68
C ARG A 31 17.17 10.02 -15.28
N GLY A 32 17.99 9.30 -14.55
CA GLY A 32 18.51 8.00 -15.00
C GLY A 32 17.41 7.04 -15.41
N ASP A 33 17.77 6.01 -16.16
CA ASP A 33 16.84 4.96 -16.60
C ASP A 33 16.83 3.74 -15.65
N THR A 34 17.62 3.79 -14.59
CA THR A 34 17.78 2.70 -13.62
C THR A 34 17.31 3.12 -12.24
N LEU A 35 16.91 2.13 -11.44
CA LEU A 35 16.60 2.36 -10.02
C LEU A 35 17.88 2.60 -9.21
N PRO A 36 17.82 3.41 -8.14
CA PRO A 36 18.95 3.57 -7.23
C PRO A 36 19.34 2.24 -6.56
N ASP A 37 20.64 1.93 -6.55
CA ASP A 37 21.20 0.74 -5.88
C ASP A 37 21.59 1.07 -4.43
N ARG A 38 20.59 1.36 -3.60
CA ARG A 38 20.75 1.64 -2.18
C ARG A 38 19.55 1.21 -1.36
N THR A 39 19.83 0.90 -0.10
CA THR A 39 18.84 0.71 0.96
C THR A 39 18.79 1.97 1.83
N VAL A 40 17.60 2.41 2.19
CA VAL A 40 17.39 3.46 3.19
C VAL A 40 16.85 2.79 4.44
N GLU A 41 17.43 3.10 5.62
CA GLU A 41 17.04 2.46 6.87
C GLU A 41 16.90 3.44 8.02
N VAL A 42 16.08 3.09 8.99
CA VAL A 42 15.95 3.70 10.31
C VAL A 42 15.91 2.58 11.33
N ALA A 43 16.79 2.65 12.30
CA ALA A 43 16.81 1.73 13.43
C ALA A 43 15.94 2.23 14.59
N ASP A 44 15.55 1.30 15.46
CA ASP A 44 14.91 1.57 16.75
C ASP A 44 13.59 2.38 16.65
N VAL A 45 12.74 2.01 15.70
CA VAL A 45 11.42 2.63 15.53
C VAL A 45 10.42 2.00 16.49
N GLU A 46 9.95 2.77 17.48
CA GLU A 46 8.95 2.31 18.45
C GLU A 46 7.54 2.23 17.82
N VAL A 47 6.86 1.11 18.06
CA VAL A 47 5.46 0.90 17.72
C VAL A 47 4.58 1.41 18.84
N THR A 48 4.16 2.67 18.76
CA THR A 48 3.38 3.30 19.84
C THR A 48 1.91 2.89 19.82
N ALA A 49 1.32 2.72 21.01
CA ALA A 49 -0.11 2.38 21.17
C ALA A 49 -1.03 3.41 20.50
N ASP A 50 -0.70 4.71 20.59
CA ASP A 50 -1.50 5.78 19.99
C ASP A 50 -1.52 5.69 18.46
N ALA A 51 -0.37 5.45 17.82
CA ALA A 51 -0.29 5.29 16.37
C ALA A 51 -1.11 4.08 15.88
N VAL A 52 -1.03 2.96 16.58
CA VAL A 52 -1.80 1.75 16.27
C VAL A 52 -3.29 1.98 16.47
N ALA A 53 -3.71 2.63 17.56
CA ALA A 53 -5.12 2.94 17.85
C ALA A 53 -5.70 3.92 16.81
N ASP A 54 -4.96 4.95 16.41
CA ASP A 54 -5.39 5.92 15.41
C ASP A 54 -5.54 5.27 14.03
N TYR A 55 -4.57 4.44 13.64
CA TYR A 55 -4.64 3.64 12.42
C TYR A 55 -5.85 2.68 12.45
N GLY A 56 -6.00 1.94 13.55
CA GLY A 56 -7.12 1.01 13.74
C GLY A 56 -8.47 1.71 13.61
N ARG A 57 -8.63 2.87 14.22
CA ARG A 57 -9.87 3.68 14.15
C ARG A 57 -10.21 4.09 12.72
N VAL A 58 -9.23 4.49 11.91
CA VAL A 58 -9.45 4.92 10.53
C VAL A 58 -9.68 3.75 9.59
N CYS A 59 -8.99 2.62 9.81
CA CYS A 59 -9.08 1.42 8.96
C CYS A 59 -10.16 0.43 9.43
N GLY A 60 -10.66 0.57 10.66
CA GLY A 60 -11.73 -0.26 11.22
C GLY A 60 -11.24 -1.54 11.86
N PHE A 61 -10.02 -1.57 12.36
CA PHE A 61 -9.52 -2.62 13.26
C PHE A 61 -9.93 -2.34 14.71
N GLY A 62 -10.14 -3.40 15.49
CA GLY A 62 -10.28 -3.33 16.93
C GLY A 62 -8.94 -3.00 17.62
N LEU A 63 -9.01 -2.66 18.90
CA LEU A 63 -7.82 -2.50 19.74
C LEU A 63 -7.26 -3.87 20.12
N ALA A 64 -5.97 -4.07 19.94
CA ALA A 64 -5.24 -5.28 20.29
C ALA A 64 -3.75 -4.96 20.49
N ASP A 65 -3.04 -5.83 21.21
CA ASP A 65 -1.59 -5.72 21.36
C ASP A 65 -0.86 -6.11 20.05
N ASP A 66 -1.38 -7.10 19.31
CA ASP A 66 -0.90 -7.42 17.98
C ASP A 66 -1.36 -6.33 17.00
N VAL A 67 -0.44 -5.71 16.29
CA VAL A 67 -0.80 -4.64 15.34
C VAL A 67 -1.40 -5.22 14.05
N PRO A 68 -2.27 -4.45 13.35
CA PRO A 68 -2.79 -4.89 12.07
C PRO A 68 -1.69 -5.24 11.06
N LEU A 69 -1.83 -6.35 10.34
CA LEU A 69 -0.88 -6.82 9.31
C LEU A 69 -0.41 -5.72 8.34
N THR A 70 -1.28 -4.76 8.07
CA THR A 70 -1.01 -3.64 7.15
C THR A 70 -0.36 -2.42 7.82
N PHE A 71 -0.22 -2.41 9.16
CA PHE A 71 0.32 -1.27 9.90
C PHE A 71 1.82 -1.03 9.64
N PRO A 72 2.71 -2.06 9.57
CA PRO A 72 4.13 -1.80 9.37
C PRO A 72 4.44 -1.07 8.05
N HIS A 73 3.56 -1.16 7.06
CA HIS A 73 3.65 -0.33 5.85
C HIS A 73 3.70 1.19 6.18
N MET A 74 3.05 1.64 7.26
CA MET A 74 3.08 3.05 7.68
C MET A 74 4.46 3.50 8.15
N LEU A 75 5.22 2.59 8.76
CA LEU A 75 6.60 2.84 9.20
C LEU A 75 7.55 2.89 8.00
N ALA A 76 7.33 2.03 7.00
CA ALA A 76 8.16 1.94 5.80
C ALA A 76 7.85 3.02 4.75
N PHE A 77 6.63 3.56 4.72
CA PHE A 77 6.19 4.49 3.69
C PHE A 77 7.00 5.80 3.64
N PRO A 78 7.38 6.44 4.77
CA PRO A 78 8.25 7.61 4.73
C PRO A 78 9.62 7.36 4.08
N LEU A 79 10.22 6.18 4.30
CA LEU A 79 11.48 5.79 3.67
C LEU A 79 11.28 5.56 2.17
N SER A 80 10.16 4.94 1.79
CA SER A 80 9.78 4.72 0.39
C SER A 80 9.66 6.04 -0.37
N VAL A 81 8.98 7.03 0.23
CA VAL A 81 8.86 8.37 -0.36
C VAL A 81 10.21 9.07 -0.42
N HIS A 82 11.03 8.98 0.65
CA HIS A 82 12.39 9.52 0.67
C HIS A 82 13.23 9.03 -0.51
N LEU A 83 13.17 7.72 -0.78
CA LEU A 83 13.86 7.09 -1.88
C LEU A 83 13.31 7.54 -3.24
N MET A 84 11.99 7.61 -3.40
CA MET A 84 11.32 7.97 -4.65
C MET A 84 11.41 9.46 -5.02
N VAL A 85 11.70 10.37 -4.07
CA VAL A 85 11.90 11.81 -4.36
C VAL A 85 13.36 12.19 -4.55
N ALA A 86 14.29 11.25 -4.45
CA ALA A 86 15.71 11.49 -4.68
C ALA A 86 15.98 11.91 -6.13
N ASP A 87 17.02 12.71 -6.34
CA ASP A 87 17.31 13.31 -7.65
C ASP A 87 17.72 12.27 -8.72
N ASP A 88 18.28 11.14 -8.30
CA ASP A 88 18.66 9.98 -9.13
C ASP A 88 17.54 8.97 -9.34
N PHE A 89 16.34 9.19 -8.74
CA PHE A 89 15.20 8.33 -8.98
C PHE A 89 14.60 8.58 -10.36
N PRO A 90 14.36 7.53 -11.20
CA PRO A 90 14.03 7.71 -12.63
C PRO A 90 12.66 8.33 -12.89
N PHE A 91 11.76 8.30 -11.91
CA PHE A 91 10.39 8.76 -12.08
C PHE A 91 10.04 9.90 -11.12
N ALA A 92 9.19 10.83 -11.58
CA ALA A 92 8.59 11.79 -10.66
C ALA A 92 7.55 11.09 -9.79
N LEU A 93 7.56 11.32 -8.47
CA LEU A 93 6.57 10.77 -7.53
C LEU A 93 5.13 11.08 -7.96
N PRO A 94 4.78 12.32 -8.38
CA PRO A 94 3.48 12.58 -9.00
C PRO A 94 3.31 11.80 -10.30
N GLY A 95 2.21 11.05 -10.40
CA GLY A 95 1.89 10.20 -11.55
C GLY A 95 2.33 8.74 -11.41
N LEU A 96 2.99 8.37 -10.31
CA LEU A 96 3.12 6.98 -9.90
C LEU A 96 1.77 6.47 -9.37
N VAL A 97 1.41 5.27 -9.77
CA VAL A 97 0.19 4.59 -9.32
C VAL A 97 0.56 3.31 -8.60
N HIS A 98 0.14 3.17 -7.36
CA HIS A 98 0.28 1.93 -6.59
C HIS A 98 -0.70 0.90 -7.16
N VAL A 99 -0.21 -0.18 -7.76
CA VAL A 99 -1.02 -1.16 -8.51
C VAL A 99 -1.13 -2.52 -7.82
N ALA A 100 -0.18 -2.86 -6.96
CA ALA A 100 -0.25 -4.09 -6.17
C ALA A 100 0.51 -3.93 -4.84
N GLN A 101 0.08 -4.69 -3.84
CA GLN A 101 0.76 -4.83 -2.55
C GLN A 101 0.82 -6.29 -2.17
N ARG A 102 2.02 -6.77 -1.83
CA ARG A 102 2.22 -8.04 -1.14
C ARG A 102 2.75 -7.76 0.26
N ILE A 103 2.25 -8.51 1.24
CA ILE A 103 2.75 -8.49 2.61
C ILE A 103 2.97 -9.93 3.05
N GLU A 104 4.12 -10.19 3.64
CA GLU A 104 4.43 -11.45 4.31
C GLU A 104 4.85 -11.15 5.74
N GLN A 105 4.17 -11.73 6.71
CA GLN A 105 4.47 -11.65 8.12
C GLN A 105 4.87 -13.04 8.61
N THR A 106 6.01 -13.15 9.28
CA THR A 106 6.48 -14.41 9.89
C THR A 106 6.16 -14.47 11.37
N ASP A 107 6.16 -13.31 12.04
CA ASP A 107 5.75 -13.17 13.44
C ASP A 107 5.01 -11.84 13.63
N PRO A 108 3.91 -11.78 14.42
CA PRO A 108 3.17 -10.55 14.64
C PRO A 108 4.01 -9.45 15.27
N VAL A 109 3.90 -8.26 14.73
CA VAL A 109 4.41 -7.04 15.37
C VAL A 109 3.45 -6.63 16.48
N ARG A 110 3.97 -6.12 17.59
CA ARG A 110 3.21 -5.72 18.77
C ARG A 110 3.42 -4.28 19.17
N VAL A 111 2.46 -3.73 19.87
CA VAL A 111 2.62 -2.44 20.55
C VAL A 111 3.79 -2.52 21.52
N GLY A 112 4.68 -1.55 21.47
CA GLY A 112 5.90 -1.50 22.29
C GLY A 112 7.11 -2.20 21.64
N ASP A 113 6.95 -2.85 20.48
CA ASP A 113 8.12 -3.34 19.73
C ASP A 113 9.00 -2.17 19.26
N HIS A 114 10.31 -2.42 19.26
CA HIS A 114 11.33 -1.59 18.67
C HIS A 114 11.84 -2.28 17.40
N LEU A 115 11.72 -1.60 16.28
CA LEU A 115 11.88 -2.20 14.95
C LEU A 115 12.94 -1.47 14.12
N ASP A 116 13.72 -2.23 13.37
CA ASP A 116 14.56 -1.68 12.31
C ASP A 116 13.79 -1.77 10.99
N VAL A 117 13.67 -0.65 10.29
CA VAL A 117 12.89 -0.53 9.06
C VAL A 117 13.81 -0.22 7.90
N ARG A 118 13.82 -1.06 6.88
CA ARG A 118 14.64 -0.92 5.67
C ARG A 118 13.77 -0.88 4.42
N VAL A 119 14.17 -0.06 3.45
CA VAL A 119 13.47 0.06 2.17
C VAL A 119 14.48 0.16 1.03
N HIS A 120 14.24 -0.59 -0.04
CA HIS A 120 15.00 -0.50 -1.29
C HIS A 120 14.06 -0.64 -2.50
N THR A 121 14.57 -0.34 -3.69
CA THR A 121 13.84 -0.53 -4.95
C THR A 121 14.35 -1.75 -5.70
N ALA A 122 13.43 -2.41 -6.44
CA ALA A 122 13.74 -3.62 -7.18
C ALA A 122 12.91 -3.72 -8.47
N ASP A 123 13.30 -4.64 -9.33
CA ASP A 123 12.50 -5.19 -10.42
C ASP A 123 11.88 -4.14 -11.34
N LEU A 124 12.72 -3.23 -11.87
CA LEU A 124 12.28 -2.29 -12.90
C LEU A 124 12.02 -3.03 -14.22
N ARG A 125 10.77 -3.02 -14.66
CA ARG A 125 10.30 -3.81 -15.81
C ARG A 125 9.35 -3.05 -16.72
N SER A 126 9.28 -3.46 -17.97
CA SER A 126 8.30 -2.95 -18.95
C SER A 126 6.90 -3.43 -18.58
N HIS A 127 5.90 -2.61 -18.91
CA HIS A 127 4.48 -2.94 -18.76
C HIS A 127 3.71 -2.33 -19.94
N LYS A 128 2.61 -2.97 -20.38
CA LYS A 128 1.77 -2.49 -21.50
C LYS A 128 1.26 -1.05 -21.38
N ARG A 129 1.31 -0.45 -20.19
CA ARG A 129 0.89 0.93 -19.92
C ARG A 129 2.03 1.84 -19.48
N GLY A 130 3.29 1.39 -19.60
CA GLY A 130 4.46 2.13 -19.19
C GLY A 130 5.55 1.29 -18.55
N ARG A 131 6.04 1.67 -17.36
CA ARG A 131 7.08 0.93 -16.62
C ARG A 131 6.62 0.67 -15.19
N GLN A 132 6.95 -0.51 -14.68
CA GLN A 132 6.70 -0.90 -13.29
C GLN A 132 8.01 -1.07 -12.54
N PHE A 133 7.96 -0.89 -11.23
CA PHE A 133 9.02 -1.23 -10.31
C PHE A 133 8.43 -1.56 -8.95
N ASP A 134 9.20 -2.23 -8.12
CA ASP A 134 8.83 -2.60 -6.78
C ASP A 134 9.60 -1.76 -5.76
N VAL A 135 8.93 -1.40 -4.67
CA VAL A 135 9.52 -0.89 -3.44
C VAL A 135 9.36 -1.99 -2.39
N VAL A 136 10.47 -2.53 -1.96
CA VAL A 136 10.53 -3.59 -0.96
C VAL A 136 10.86 -2.97 0.39
N ALA A 137 10.03 -3.26 1.38
CA ALA A 137 10.22 -2.87 2.77
C ALA A 137 10.40 -4.11 3.63
N GLU A 138 11.39 -4.09 4.49
CA GLU A 138 11.67 -5.12 5.48
C GLU A 138 11.61 -4.51 6.86
N VAL A 139 11.00 -5.21 7.79
CA VAL A 139 10.90 -4.81 9.19
C VAL A 139 11.48 -5.92 10.05
N ASP A 140 12.53 -5.57 10.78
CA ASP A 140 13.24 -6.50 11.65
C ASP A 140 12.94 -6.19 13.11
N ARG A 141 12.88 -7.25 13.91
CA ARG A 141 12.88 -7.22 15.36
C ARG A 141 14.00 -8.13 15.87
N ASP A 142 14.89 -7.60 16.70
CA ASP A 142 16.04 -8.34 17.24
C ASP A 142 16.90 -9.00 16.15
N GLY A 143 17.09 -8.32 15.01
CA GLY A 143 17.89 -8.80 13.88
C GLY A 143 17.21 -9.88 13.02
N GLN A 144 15.92 -10.15 13.24
CA GLN A 144 15.15 -11.10 12.45
C GLN A 144 14.03 -10.39 11.70
N THR A 145 13.91 -10.64 10.40
CA THR A 145 12.81 -10.08 9.59
C THR A 145 11.49 -10.73 9.99
N VAL A 146 10.60 -9.91 10.57
CA VAL A 146 9.27 -10.33 11.02
C VAL A 146 8.17 -9.95 10.04
N TRP A 147 8.44 -8.95 9.16
CA TRP A 147 7.48 -8.49 8.18
C TRP A 147 8.18 -7.98 6.92
N THR A 148 7.63 -8.30 5.76
CA THR A 148 8.09 -7.79 4.46
C THR A 148 6.90 -7.27 3.67
N GLY A 149 7.05 -6.11 3.05
CA GLY A 149 6.06 -5.50 2.18
C GLY A 149 6.63 -5.17 0.81
N THR A 150 6.01 -5.65 -0.26
CA THR A 150 6.36 -5.29 -1.63
C THR A 150 5.25 -4.46 -2.24
N SER A 151 5.54 -3.19 -2.52
CA SER A 151 4.63 -2.25 -3.17
C SER A 151 5.01 -2.10 -4.65
N THR A 152 4.15 -2.51 -5.56
CA THR A 152 4.36 -2.35 -6.99
C THR A 152 3.78 -1.04 -7.48
N TYR A 153 4.61 -0.21 -8.09
CA TYR A 153 4.23 1.07 -8.69
C TYR A 153 4.30 1.02 -10.21
N LEU A 154 3.34 1.69 -10.85
CA LEU A 154 3.28 1.87 -12.30
C LEU A 154 3.49 3.35 -12.63
N ARG A 155 4.49 3.66 -13.45
CA ARG A 155 4.62 4.91 -14.18
C ARG A 155 3.95 4.75 -15.53
N ARG A 156 2.83 5.44 -15.75
CA ARG A 156 2.18 5.49 -17.07
C ARG A 156 3.04 6.33 -18.02
N GLY A 157 3.20 5.86 -19.26
CA GLY A 157 3.97 6.52 -20.31
C GLY A 157 3.75 5.83 -21.65
N GLU A 158 4.47 6.27 -22.68
CA GLU A 158 4.52 5.54 -23.94
C GLU A 158 5.06 4.14 -23.68
N SER A 159 4.34 3.12 -24.16
CA SER A 159 4.81 1.74 -24.14
C SER A 159 6.12 1.69 -24.92
N ALA A 160 7.24 1.47 -24.27
CA ALA A 160 8.43 1.01 -24.96
C ALA A 160 8.04 -0.31 -25.62
N GLY A 161 7.89 -0.32 -26.95
CA GLY A 161 7.39 -1.38 -27.80
C GLY A 161 7.40 -2.77 -27.15
N ALA A 162 6.29 -3.12 -26.51
CA ALA A 162 6.10 -4.47 -26.03
C ALA A 162 5.95 -5.36 -27.26
N ALA A 163 6.92 -6.23 -27.49
CA ALA A 163 6.78 -7.32 -28.44
C ALA A 163 5.51 -8.07 -28.05
N GLU A 164 4.62 -8.28 -29.01
CA GLU A 164 3.44 -9.12 -28.87
C GLU A 164 3.90 -10.50 -28.39
N GLY A 165 3.69 -10.84 -27.12
CA GLY A 165 4.04 -12.16 -26.59
C GLY A 165 4.52 -12.22 -25.14
N GLU A 166 4.86 -11.12 -24.50
CA GLU A 166 5.20 -11.17 -23.08
C GLU A 166 3.94 -11.06 -22.23
N SER A 167 3.58 -12.20 -21.64
CA SER A 167 2.64 -12.35 -20.55
C SER A 167 2.94 -11.31 -19.45
N ASP A 168 1.91 -10.93 -18.72
CA ASP A 168 1.91 -10.10 -17.48
C ASP A 168 2.89 -10.70 -16.43
N GLY A 169 4.19 -10.63 -16.72
CA GLY A 169 5.29 -11.32 -16.04
C GLY A 169 5.89 -10.52 -14.90
N GLY A 170 5.10 -9.77 -14.19
CA GLY A 170 5.37 -9.45 -12.80
C GLY A 170 4.51 -10.40 -11.97
N ALA A 171 5.03 -10.97 -10.89
CA ALA A 171 4.30 -11.89 -10.03
C ALA A 171 3.06 -11.21 -9.42
N ALA A 172 2.08 -10.88 -10.28
CA ALA A 172 0.72 -10.73 -9.86
C ALA A 172 0.35 -12.09 -9.28
N ALA A 173 0.09 -12.15 -7.98
CA ALA A 173 -0.53 -13.32 -7.40
C ALA A 173 -1.67 -13.75 -8.32
N PRO A 174 -1.84 -15.07 -8.57
CA PRO A 174 -2.89 -15.56 -9.43
C PRO A 174 -4.19 -14.89 -9.04
N GLU A 175 -4.90 -14.31 -10.00
CA GLU A 175 -6.17 -13.61 -9.76
C GLU A 175 -7.03 -14.57 -8.94
N PRO A 176 -7.31 -14.27 -7.67
CA PRO A 176 -8.21 -15.13 -6.91
C PRO A 176 -9.54 -15.14 -7.64
N GLY A 177 -10.13 -16.31 -7.81
CA GLY A 177 -11.48 -16.43 -8.39
C GLY A 177 -12.39 -15.39 -7.72
N GLU A 178 -13.22 -14.70 -8.48
CA GLU A 178 -14.12 -13.69 -7.92
C GLU A 178 -15.06 -14.38 -6.92
N PRO A 179 -15.13 -13.92 -5.65
CA PRO A 179 -16.02 -14.49 -4.67
C PRO A 179 -17.47 -14.41 -5.12
N ASP A 180 -18.17 -15.53 -5.12
CA ASP A 180 -19.58 -15.63 -5.47
C ASP A 180 -20.48 -15.11 -4.35
N GLY A 181 -21.71 -14.71 -4.71
CA GLY A 181 -22.75 -14.37 -3.75
C GLY A 181 -22.89 -12.87 -3.43
N PRO A 182 -23.73 -12.54 -2.44
CA PRO A 182 -24.00 -11.16 -2.05
C PRO A 182 -22.79 -10.53 -1.35
N PRO A 183 -22.72 -9.19 -1.27
CA PRO A 183 -21.69 -8.51 -0.51
C PRO A 183 -21.67 -8.94 0.96
N THR A 184 -20.48 -9.28 1.46
CA THR A 184 -20.23 -9.58 2.89
C THR A 184 -20.36 -8.32 3.75
N SER A 185 -19.95 -7.18 3.18
CA SER A 185 -20.02 -5.87 3.86
C SER A 185 -20.21 -4.75 2.84
N THR A 186 -20.86 -3.67 3.28
CA THR A 186 -21.06 -2.46 2.47
C THR A 186 -20.69 -1.23 3.30
N TRP A 187 -19.87 -0.34 2.74
CA TRP A 187 -19.41 0.86 3.45
C TRP A 187 -19.72 2.13 2.67
N ARG A 188 -20.23 3.13 3.40
CA ARG A 188 -20.33 4.51 2.90
C ARG A 188 -19.02 5.22 3.25
N LEU A 189 -18.31 5.68 2.23
CA LEU A 189 -17.04 6.38 2.36
C LEU A 189 -17.30 7.89 2.39
N PRO A 190 -16.93 8.59 3.47
CA PRO A 190 -17.13 10.03 3.58
C PRO A 190 -16.14 10.80 2.69
N LYS A 191 -16.46 12.05 2.38
CA LYS A 191 -15.64 12.94 1.53
C LYS A 191 -14.25 13.24 2.11
N ASP A 192 -14.11 13.17 3.42
CA ASP A 192 -12.89 13.48 4.18
C ASP A 192 -12.02 12.25 4.49
N LEU A 193 -12.42 11.06 4.01
CA LEU A 193 -11.68 9.81 4.27
C LEU A 193 -10.21 9.92 3.86
N GLY A 194 -9.91 10.52 2.69
CA GLY A 194 -8.54 10.71 2.24
C GLY A 194 -7.71 11.51 3.24
N LYS A 195 -8.27 12.59 3.80
CA LYS A 195 -7.59 13.39 4.84
C LYS A 195 -7.42 12.64 6.16
N ARG A 196 -8.43 11.85 6.55
CA ARG A 196 -8.37 11.03 7.77
C ARG A 196 -7.28 9.97 7.68
N TYR A 197 -7.18 9.29 6.54
CA TYR A 197 -6.11 8.32 6.33
C TYR A 197 -4.74 8.99 6.19
N ALA A 198 -4.65 10.12 5.49
CA ALA A 198 -3.41 10.90 5.39
C ALA A 198 -2.88 11.33 6.78
N ALA A 199 -3.77 11.63 7.74
CA ALA A 199 -3.37 12.01 9.09
C ALA A 199 -2.67 10.87 9.86
N VAL A 200 -2.98 9.61 9.56
CA VAL A 200 -2.37 8.44 10.24
C VAL A 200 -1.27 7.79 9.41
N SER A 201 -1.31 7.91 8.09
CA SER A 201 -0.32 7.32 7.18
C SER A 201 0.78 8.28 6.75
N GLY A 202 0.54 9.58 6.91
CA GLY A 202 1.39 10.62 6.34
C GLY A 202 1.29 10.73 4.81
N ASP A 203 0.54 9.89 4.12
CA ASP A 203 0.36 9.96 2.67
C ASP A 203 -0.53 11.16 2.30
N VAL A 204 0.10 12.31 2.17
CA VAL A 204 -0.53 13.58 1.77
C VAL A 204 -0.54 13.79 0.26
N ASN A 205 -0.49 12.72 -0.54
CA ASN A 205 -0.58 12.85 -1.99
C ASN A 205 -1.85 13.64 -2.37
N PRO A 206 -1.71 14.74 -3.14
CA PRO A 206 -2.82 15.65 -3.46
C PRO A 206 -4.06 15.00 -4.05
N ILE A 207 -3.92 13.85 -4.73
CA ILE A 207 -5.05 13.14 -5.35
C ILE A 207 -6.09 12.62 -4.33
N HIS A 208 -5.73 12.54 -3.06
CA HIS A 208 -6.58 12.04 -1.98
C HIS A 208 -7.25 13.14 -1.15
N LEU A 209 -6.77 14.39 -1.25
CA LEU A 209 -7.06 15.42 -0.26
C LEU A 209 -8.24 16.33 -0.62
N SER A 210 -8.35 16.75 -1.87
CA SER A 210 -9.42 17.67 -2.29
C SER A 210 -9.79 17.55 -3.77
N PRO A 211 -11.00 18.02 -4.17
CA PRO A 211 -11.40 18.04 -5.58
C PRO A 211 -10.51 18.90 -6.48
N LEU A 212 -9.91 19.97 -5.93
CA LEU A 212 -9.02 20.84 -6.68
C LEU A 212 -7.68 20.13 -6.96
N THR A 213 -7.09 19.54 -5.94
CA THR A 213 -5.78 18.89 -6.05
C THR A 213 -5.85 17.55 -6.78
N SER A 214 -6.97 16.80 -6.67
CA SER A 214 -7.16 15.55 -7.41
C SER A 214 -7.23 15.76 -8.93
N ARG A 215 -7.75 16.90 -9.39
CA ARG A 215 -7.79 17.25 -10.83
C ARG A 215 -6.39 17.41 -11.43
N LEU A 216 -5.43 17.91 -10.66
CA LEU A 216 -4.03 18.00 -11.09
C LEU A 216 -3.43 16.61 -11.33
N GLY A 217 -3.90 15.59 -10.64
CA GLY A 217 -3.55 14.18 -10.85
C GLY A 217 -4.43 13.44 -11.88
N GLY A 218 -5.33 14.15 -12.60
CA GLY A 218 -6.21 13.57 -13.63
C GLY A 218 -7.49 12.94 -13.09
N PHE A 219 -7.85 13.16 -11.81
CA PHE A 219 -9.07 12.62 -11.21
C PHE A 219 -10.13 13.71 -11.04
N SER A 220 -11.38 13.44 -11.45
CA SER A 220 -12.50 14.38 -11.29
C SER A 220 -12.92 14.60 -9.82
N LYS A 221 -12.58 13.66 -8.93
CA LYS A 221 -12.85 13.66 -7.50
C LYS A 221 -11.65 13.10 -6.74
N PRO A 222 -11.47 13.45 -5.44
CA PRO A 222 -10.51 12.75 -4.60
C PRO A 222 -10.79 11.25 -4.60
N ILE A 223 -9.74 10.46 -4.45
CA ILE A 223 -9.84 9.00 -4.40
C ILE A 223 -9.35 8.49 -3.04
N ALA A 224 -9.87 7.37 -2.57
CA ALA A 224 -9.34 6.69 -1.39
C ALA A 224 -7.93 6.16 -1.67
N HIS A 225 -7.09 6.10 -0.63
CA HIS A 225 -5.80 5.43 -0.71
C HIS A 225 -5.97 3.94 -0.95
N GLY A 226 -5.16 3.36 -1.83
CA GLY A 226 -5.17 1.91 -2.08
C GLY A 226 -4.97 1.12 -0.78
N MET A 227 -3.96 1.47 0.01
CA MET A 227 -3.66 0.81 1.27
C MET A 227 -4.78 0.93 2.31
N TRP A 228 -5.56 2.03 2.32
CA TRP A 228 -6.76 2.09 3.14
C TRP A 228 -7.79 1.04 2.69
N THR A 229 -8.00 0.87 1.39
CA THR A 229 -8.96 -0.13 0.89
C THR A 229 -8.52 -1.55 1.23
N ALA A 230 -7.22 -1.85 1.14
CA ALA A 230 -6.65 -3.13 1.56
C ALA A 230 -6.84 -3.35 3.07
N ALA A 231 -6.42 -2.40 3.90
CA ALA A 231 -6.54 -2.46 5.35
C ALA A 231 -8.00 -2.63 5.81
N ARG A 232 -8.92 -1.84 5.23
CA ARG A 232 -10.35 -1.94 5.56
C ARG A 232 -10.95 -3.29 5.16
N SER A 233 -10.50 -3.87 4.06
CA SER A 233 -10.92 -5.21 3.63
C SER A 233 -10.43 -6.26 4.61
N VAL A 234 -9.14 -6.23 4.98
CA VAL A 234 -8.58 -7.16 5.99
C VAL A 234 -9.32 -7.03 7.33
N ALA A 235 -9.57 -5.82 7.80
CA ALA A 235 -10.30 -5.56 9.04
C ALA A 235 -11.75 -6.11 9.06
N ALA A 236 -12.34 -6.33 7.88
CA ALA A 236 -13.67 -6.92 7.76
C ALA A 236 -13.65 -8.45 7.68
N LEU A 237 -12.49 -9.04 7.40
CA LEU A 237 -12.34 -10.50 7.24
C LEU A 237 -11.90 -11.19 8.51
N THR A 238 -11.15 -10.49 9.34
CA THR A 238 -10.60 -11.05 10.58
C THR A 238 -10.33 -9.96 11.60
N ASP A 239 -10.69 -10.23 12.84
CA ASP A 239 -10.45 -9.31 13.96
C ASP A 239 -8.99 -9.32 14.39
N ARG A 240 -8.28 -10.43 14.18
CA ARG A 240 -6.91 -10.62 14.65
C ARG A 240 -6.15 -11.62 13.78
N ILE A 241 -4.88 -11.30 13.51
CA ILE A 241 -3.92 -12.21 12.89
C ILE A 241 -2.78 -12.41 13.88
N THR A 242 -2.72 -13.61 14.48
CA THR A 242 -1.83 -13.93 15.61
C THR A 242 -0.63 -14.78 15.23
N GLY A 243 -0.31 -14.90 13.95
CA GLY A 243 0.78 -15.74 13.47
C GLY A 243 1.24 -15.35 12.07
N PRO A 244 1.98 -16.24 11.40
CA PRO A 244 2.41 -16.03 10.03
C PRO A 244 1.23 -15.75 9.11
N ALA A 245 1.38 -14.78 8.21
CA ALA A 245 0.30 -14.39 7.30
C ALA A 245 0.86 -13.86 5.99
N LYS A 246 0.07 -14.01 4.91
CA LYS A 246 0.37 -13.41 3.61
C LYS A 246 -0.85 -12.68 3.09
N LEU A 247 -0.64 -11.48 2.59
CA LEU A 247 -1.65 -10.67 1.94
C LEU A 247 -1.16 -10.29 0.54
N ASP A 248 -1.91 -10.67 -0.46
CA ASP A 248 -1.71 -10.24 -1.85
C ASP A 248 -2.91 -9.40 -2.28
N VAL A 249 -2.67 -8.19 -2.79
CA VAL A 249 -3.71 -7.25 -3.23
C VAL A 249 -3.33 -6.64 -4.56
N ALA A 250 -4.28 -6.62 -5.50
CA ALA A 250 -4.19 -5.87 -6.75
C ALA A 250 -5.20 -4.72 -6.76
N PHE A 251 -4.70 -3.50 -6.96
CA PHE A 251 -5.52 -2.29 -7.07
C PHE A 251 -5.92 -2.10 -8.55
N LYS A 252 -7.22 -2.23 -8.85
CA LYS A 252 -7.74 -2.26 -10.23
C LYS A 252 -8.22 -0.89 -10.69
N GLN A 253 -9.15 -0.29 -9.95
CA GLN A 253 -9.71 1.01 -10.28
C GLN A 253 -9.79 1.90 -9.04
N PRO A 254 -9.56 3.23 -9.19
CA PRO A 254 -9.64 4.16 -8.08
C PRO A 254 -11.05 4.19 -7.46
N VAL A 255 -11.11 4.34 -6.15
CA VAL A 255 -12.36 4.52 -5.39
C VAL A 255 -12.61 6.00 -5.21
N PRO A 256 -13.60 6.62 -5.89
CA PRO A 256 -13.89 8.06 -5.75
C PRO A 256 -14.51 8.37 -4.38
N LEU A 257 -14.24 9.57 -3.86
CA LEU A 257 -14.80 10.04 -2.58
C LEU A 257 -15.74 11.26 -2.81
N PRO A 258 -16.93 11.28 -2.18
CA PRO A 258 -17.53 10.19 -1.42
C PRO A 258 -18.11 9.10 -2.35
N SER A 259 -18.22 7.87 -1.83
CA SER A 259 -18.86 6.77 -2.55
C SER A 259 -19.39 5.69 -1.59
N THR A 260 -19.98 4.65 -2.15
CA THR A 260 -20.34 3.43 -1.44
C THR A 260 -19.66 2.27 -2.14
N VAL A 261 -18.97 1.43 -1.37
CA VAL A 261 -18.29 0.23 -1.86
C VAL A 261 -18.85 -1.02 -1.19
N ALA A 262 -18.73 -2.16 -1.86
CA ALA A 262 -19.20 -3.45 -1.41
C ALA A 262 -18.05 -4.45 -1.44
N LEU A 263 -17.77 -5.07 -0.29
CA LEU A 263 -16.82 -6.17 -0.15
C LEU A 263 -17.55 -7.47 -0.40
N ARG A 264 -16.98 -8.33 -1.24
CA ARG A 264 -17.32 -9.74 -1.34
C ARG A 264 -16.14 -10.56 -0.85
N SER A 265 -16.40 -11.61 -0.10
CA SER A 265 -15.34 -12.48 0.40
C SER A 265 -15.82 -13.91 0.45
N GLN A 266 -14.88 -14.82 0.22
CA GLN A 266 -15.08 -16.25 0.32
C GLN A 266 -13.96 -16.86 1.14
N ARG A 267 -14.34 -17.73 2.08
CA ARG A 267 -13.37 -18.47 2.88
C ARG A 267 -12.70 -19.55 2.03
N THR A 268 -11.40 -19.71 2.20
CA THR A 268 -10.58 -20.77 1.60
C THR A 268 -10.03 -21.69 2.69
N ALA A 269 -9.33 -22.74 2.32
CA ALA A 269 -8.67 -23.63 3.28
C ALA A 269 -7.62 -22.92 4.16
N HIS A 270 -7.04 -21.81 3.67
CA HIS A 270 -5.92 -21.10 4.34
C HIS A 270 -6.24 -19.66 4.72
N GLY A 271 -7.46 -19.18 4.49
CA GLY A 271 -7.83 -17.80 4.76
C GLY A 271 -9.00 -17.30 3.92
N TRP A 272 -8.83 -16.23 3.14
CA TRP A 272 -9.90 -15.61 2.34
C TRP A 272 -9.41 -15.18 0.96
N THR A 273 -10.31 -15.28 -0.02
CA THR A 273 -10.27 -14.45 -1.22
C THR A 273 -11.32 -13.34 -1.10
N PHE A 274 -11.03 -12.17 -1.65
CA PHE A 274 -11.96 -11.04 -1.54
C PHE A 274 -11.84 -10.06 -2.70
N THR A 275 -12.94 -9.36 -2.97
CA THR A 275 -13.00 -8.29 -3.96
C THR A 275 -13.77 -7.09 -3.41
N LEU A 276 -13.35 -5.89 -3.78
CA LEU A 276 -14.03 -4.65 -3.44
C LEU A 276 -14.59 -4.01 -4.70
N HIS A 277 -15.89 -3.79 -4.74
CA HIS A 277 -16.60 -3.21 -5.87
C HIS A 277 -17.26 -1.89 -5.52
N ASP A 278 -17.68 -1.14 -6.54
CA ASP A 278 -18.67 -0.09 -6.36
C ASP A 278 -20.02 -0.68 -5.91
N ARG A 279 -20.93 0.17 -5.44
CA ARG A 279 -22.27 -0.26 -4.99
C ARG A 279 -23.03 -1.08 -6.03
N SER A 280 -22.81 -0.82 -7.30
CA SER A 280 -23.51 -1.52 -8.40
C SER A 280 -22.90 -2.89 -8.75
N GLY A 281 -21.73 -3.20 -8.22
CA GLY A 281 -20.95 -4.41 -8.55
C GLY A 281 -20.29 -4.36 -9.92
N ARG A 282 -20.37 -3.24 -10.66
CA ARG A 282 -19.83 -3.15 -12.03
C ARG A 282 -18.35 -2.80 -12.09
N ARG A 283 -17.85 -2.08 -11.08
CA ARG A 283 -16.45 -1.63 -11.04
C ARG A 283 -15.69 -2.37 -9.96
N LEU A 284 -14.74 -3.18 -10.36
CA LEU A 284 -13.78 -3.82 -9.47
C LEU A 284 -12.72 -2.80 -9.07
N HIS A 285 -12.64 -2.48 -7.79
CA HIS A 285 -11.66 -1.56 -7.23
C HIS A 285 -10.41 -2.27 -6.75
N LEU A 286 -10.59 -3.46 -6.16
CA LEU A 286 -9.52 -4.23 -5.56
C LEU A 286 -9.88 -5.71 -5.61
N SER A 287 -8.88 -6.58 -5.86
CA SER A 287 -8.94 -8.01 -5.61
C SER A 287 -7.80 -8.39 -4.66
N GLY A 288 -8.03 -9.38 -3.80
CA GLY A 288 -7.02 -9.80 -2.85
C GLY A 288 -7.21 -11.20 -2.31
N ARG A 289 -6.13 -11.72 -1.73
CA ARG A 289 -6.07 -12.97 -0.98
C ARG A 289 -5.36 -12.72 0.34
N LEU A 290 -5.94 -13.22 1.40
CA LEU A 290 -5.35 -13.25 2.74
C LEU A 290 -5.21 -14.70 3.16
N ASP A 291 -3.98 -15.18 3.31
CA ASP A 291 -3.65 -16.43 3.94
C ASP A 291 -3.16 -16.16 5.37
N ALA A 292 -3.89 -16.64 6.35
CA ALA A 292 -3.56 -16.47 7.76
C ALA A 292 -4.10 -17.67 8.55
N PRO A 293 -3.44 -18.07 9.65
CA PRO A 293 -4.00 -19.06 10.55
C PRO A 293 -5.38 -18.58 10.99
N THR A 294 -6.39 -19.36 10.70
CA THR A 294 -7.73 -19.08 11.21
C THR A 294 -7.72 -19.48 12.68
N GLY A 295 -7.60 -18.52 13.58
CA GLY A 295 -7.97 -18.75 14.97
C GLY A 295 -9.37 -19.35 14.96
N HIS A 296 -9.60 -20.39 15.78
CA HIS A 296 -10.87 -21.11 15.86
C HIS A 296 -12.00 -20.09 15.94
N ALA A 297 -12.87 -20.09 14.94
CA ALA A 297 -14.18 -19.50 15.10
C ALA A 297 -14.73 -20.09 16.40
N LYS A 298 -15.18 -19.24 17.32
CA LYS A 298 -16.00 -19.70 18.44
C LYS A 298 -17.13 -20.47 17.79
N ASP A 299 -17.12 -21.81 17.98
CA ASP A 299 -18.27 -22.62 17.68
C ASP A 299 -19.47 -21.96 18.35
N ASP A 300 -20.46 -21.61 17.55
CA ASP A 300 -21.78 -21.19 18.01
C ASP A 300 -22.32 -22.26 18.98
N ARG A 301 -22.52 -21.86 20.24
CA ARG A 301 -23.46 -22.50 21.14
C ARG A 301 -24.69 -21.64 21.25
#